data_64f2a9224c996ffd89dc3ed229cc9e61
#
_entry.id   64f2a9224c996ffd89dc3ed229cc9e61
#
_cell.length_a   1.000
_cell.length_b   1.000
_cell.length_c   1.000
_cell.angle_alpha   90.00
_cell.angle_beta   90.00
_cell.angle_gamma   90.00
#
_symmetry.space_group_name_H-M   'P 1'
#
loop_
_entity.id
_entity.type
_entity.pdbx_description
1 polymer ?
#
loop_
_entity_poly.entity_id
_entity_poly.type
_entity_poly.pdbx_seq_one_letter_code
_entity_poly.pdbx_strand_id
1 'polypeptide(L)'
;DSEFFLNIYFLTKNKMSWAEAGYCIAEEQISLNERPSIAKVDLSSLRELKIDVLKDSLGIHGSNFQVLFNKLNGKLLSLKYSGKERIYNNGGLMLNWYRSVGNDKYTDQHYYNSNIKNLLFNYRLDETGKFVTLIVNATVNVDAPKPIEIPYSVKYIIYENGIIDVEASFMKYADATIIRRLGLQLVMPSGYENVQWYGCGPHENYIDRVQSAMIGCYNMTVDDMVSEHYVRSQSMGNREKIRWVTITDAKGDGLKITSKDNLSFSALHYTDQDLWKVAHDFKLKEIKKPEVYLNLDCIQQGLGNATCGDIPLPKYMIPENRPVSYSFRIERVE
;
A
#
# COMPACT_ATOMS: atom_id res chain seq x y z
N ASP A 1 -18.67 -8.95 14.86
CA ASP A 1 -17.93 -7.73 15.24
C ASP A 1 -17.95 -6.76 14.06
N SER A 2 -18.55 -5.57 14.26
CA SER A 2 -18.73 -4.56 13.21
C SER A 2 -18.30 -3.19 13.70
N GLU A 3 -17.83 -2.32 12.80
CA GLU A 3 -17.65 -0.89 13.08
C GLU A 3 -18.98 -0.17 12.88
N PHE A 4 -19.28 0.75 13.77
CA PHE A 4 -20.48 1.60 13.69
C PHE A 4 -20.07 3.05 13.60
N PHE A 5 -20.71 3.78 12.70
CA PHE A 5 -20.49 5.21 12.49
C PHE A 5 -21.79 5.97 12.55
N LEU A 6 -21.75 7.15 13.18
CA LEU A 6 -22.81 8.15 13.08
C LEU A 6 -22.40 9.16 12.01
N ASN A 7 -23.19 9.24 10.94
CA ASN A 7 -23.01 10.23 9.89
C ASN A 7 -23.97 11.39 10.12
N ILE A 8 -23.47 12.62 10.12
CA ILE A 8 -24.23 13.85 10.33
C ILE A 8 -24.10 14.69 9.06
N TYR A 9 -25.23 15.14 8.51
CA TYR A 9 -25.28 15.95 7.32
C TYR A 9 -25.99 17.27 7.59
N PHE A 10 -25.41 18.38 7.17
CA PHE A 10 -26.01 19.70 7.18
C PHE A 10 -26.47 20.05 5.78
N LEU A 11 -27.80 20.09 5.59
CA LEU A 11 -28.39 20.28 4.27
C LEU A 11 -29.07 21.65 4.16
N THR A 12 -29.08 22.25 2.96
CA THR A 12 -29.91 23.43 2.68
C THR A 12 -31.38 23.07 2.82
N LYS A 13 -32.12 23.83 3.65
CA LYS A 13 -33.55 23.63 3.81
C LYS A 13 -34.31 24.09 2.56
N ASN A 14 -33.90 25.18 1.95
CA ASN A 14 -34.55 25.82 0.81
C ASN A 14 -33.62 25.92 -0.37
N LYS A 15 -34.16 26.11 -1.58
CA LYS A 15 -33.38 26.46 -2.75
C LYS A 15 -32.65 27.81 -2.51
N MET A 16 -31.37 27.85 -2.82
CA MET A 16 -30.52 29.03 -2.77
C MET A 16 -30.17 29.47 -4.21
N SER A 17 -29.60 30.66 -4.38
CA SER A 17 -29.14 31.13 -5.70
C SER A 17 -28.01 30.25 -6.32
N TRP A 18 -27.30 29.46 -5.49
CA TRP A 18 -26.14 28.67 -5.86
C TRP A 18 -26.32 27.16 -5.59
N ALA A 19 -27.41 26.73 -4.94
CA ALA A 19 -27.68 25.32 -4.63
C ALA A 19 -29.16 25.00 -4.52
N GLU A 20 -29.55 23.80 -4.86
CA GLU A 20 -30.90 23.31 -4.67
C GLU A 20 -31.19 22.99 -3.19
N ALA A 21 -32.46 22.85 -2.81
CA ALA A 21 -32.84 22.32 -1.50
C ALA A 21 -32.30 20.89 -1.34
N GLY A 22 -31.77 20.58 -0.17
CA GLY A 22 -31.12 19.29 0.10
C GLY A 22 -29.64 19.22 -0.26
N TYR A 23 -29.05 20.30 -0.75
CA TYR A 23 -27.61 20.36 -1.00
C TYR A 23 -26.85 20.22 0.34
N CYS A 24 -25.86 19.30 0.38
CA CYS A 24 -25.05 19.08 1.57
C CYS A 24 -23.98 20.18 1.68
N ILE A 25 -24.07 20.98 2.74
CA ILE A 25 -23.13 22.08 3.04
C ILE A 25 -21.92 21.55 3.82
N ALA A 26 -22.17 20.63 4.73
CA ALA A 26 -21.15 20.02 5.58
C ALA A 26 -21.58 18.62 6.00
N GLU A 27 -20.61 17.76 6.22
CA GLU A 27 -20.82 16.41 6.71
C GLU A 27 -19.73 16.03 7.71
N GLU A 28 -20.08 15.16 8.65
CA GLU A 28 -19.15 14.66 9.67
C GLU A 28 -19.46 13.18 9.94
N GLN A 29 -18.41 12.40 10.18
CA GLN A 29 -18.53 10.99 10.54
C GLN A 29 -17.84 10.73 11.88
N ILE A 30 -18.59 10.21 12.83
CA ILE A 30 -18.13 9.90 14.19
C ILE A 30 -18.10 8.38 14.36
N SER A 31 -16.96 7.82 14.72
CA SER A 31 -16.86 6.40 15.09
C SER A 31 -17.50 6.19 16.47
N LEU A 32 -18.39 5.19 16.56
CA LEU A 32 -19.12 4.87 17.79
C LEU A 32 -18.47 3.73 18.58
N ASN A 33 -17.57 2.97 17.97
CA ASN A 33 -16.87 1.88 18.62
C ASN A 33 -15.46 1.70 18.02
N GLU A 34 -14.64 0.93 18.71
CA GLU A 34 -13.31 0.55 18.21
C GLU A 34 -13.44 -0.40 17.01
N ARG A 35 -12.43 -0.33 16.15
CA ARG A 35 -12.29 -1.24 15.03
C ARG A 35 -12.05 -2.67 15.53
N PRO A 36 -12.81 -3.67 15.04
CA PRO A 36 -12.56 -5.06 15.37
C PRO A 36 -11.16 -5.53 14.95
N SER A 37 -10.54 -6.35 15.77
CA SER A 37 -9.27 -7.00 15.42
C SER A 37 -9.49 -8.10 14.37
N ILE A 38 -8.47 -8.35 13.56
CA ILE A 38 -8.49 -9.46 12.61
C ILE A 38 -8.44 -10.79 13.37
N ALA A 39 -9.32 -11.72 13.02
CA ALA A 39 -9.34 -13.04 13.61
C ALA A 39 -7.99 -13.76 13.41
N LYS A 40 -7.55 -14.46 14.44
CA LYS A 40 -6.38 -15.34 14.34
C LYS A 40 -6.67 -16.50 13.37
N VAL A 41 -5.63 -16.95 12.67
CA VAL A 41 -5.75 -18.13 11.81
C VAL A 41 -5.95 -19.36 12.68
N ASP A 42 -6.99 -20.13 12.39
CA ASP A 42 -7.22 -21.41 13.04
C ASP A 42 -6.25 -22.46 12.50
N LEU A 43 -5.31 -22.86 13.33
CA LEU A 43 -4.32 -23.87 12.98
C LEU A 43 -4.86 -25.30 12.98
N SER A 44 -6.03 -25.57 13.59
CA SER A 44 -6.54 -26.93 13.76
C SER A 44 -6.84 -27.61 12.42
N SER A 45 -7.33 -26.86 11.45
CA SER A 45 -7.70 -27.34 10.10
C SER A 45 -6.54 -27.40 9.10
N LEU A 46 -5.37 -26.82 9.44
CA LEU A 46 -4.22 -26.75 8.53
C LEU A 46 -3.42 -28.04 8.50
N ARG A 47 -2.85 -28.32 7.33
CA ARG A 47 -1.90 -29.43 7.08
C ARG A 47 -0.46 -28.94 7.23
N GLU A 48 0.50 -29.80 6.94
CA GLU A 48 1.91 -29.42 6.90
C GLU A 48 2.27 -28.77 5.57
N LEU A 49 3.11 -27.72 5.65
CA LEU A 49 3.73 -27.05 4.51
C LEU A 49 4.87 -27.89 3.93
N LYS A 50 5.09 -27.75 2.63
CA LYS A 50 6.33 -28.22 1.98
C LYS A 50 7.26 -27.02 1.73
N ILE A 51 8.54 -27.21 2.04
CA ILE A 51 9.56 -26.18 1.90
C ILE A 51 10.64 -26.69 0.95
N ASP A 52 10.91 -25.91 -0.11
CA ASP A 52 11.97 -26.13 -1.05
C ASP A 52 13.09 -25.10 -0.84
N VAL A 53 14.23 -25.57 -0.33
CA VAL A 53 15.38 -24.72 -0.06
C VAL A 53 16.38 -24.86 -1.19
N LEU A 54 16.45 -23.88 -2.06
CA LEU A 54 17.45 -23.79 -3.11
C LEU A 54 18.60 -22.85 -2.71
N LYS A 55 19.65 -22.80 -3.51
CA LYS A 55 20.81 -21.94 -3.24
C LYS A 55 20.40 -20.48 -3.02
N ASP A 56 19.65 -19.93 -3.96
CA ASP A 56 19.32 -18.50 -4.02
C ASP A 56 17.83 -18.21 -3.81
N SER A 57 17.01 -19.23 -3.48
CA SER A 57 15.58 -19.07 -3.27
C SER A 57 15.02 -19.98 -2.19
N LEU A 58 13.86 -19.60 -1.68
CA LEU A 58 13.05 -20.35 -0.73
C LEU A 58 11.64 -20.47 -1.29
N GLY A 59 11.21 -21.70 -1.60
CA GLY A 59 9.85 -22.05 -1.99
C GLY A 59 9.06 -22.57 -0.78
N ILE A 60 7.80 -22.12 -0.63
CA ILE A 60 6.89 -22.57 0.39
C ILE A 60 5.57 -22.94 -0.30
N HIS A 61 5.07 -24.14 -0.05
CA HIS A 61 3.93 -24.71 -0.73
C HIS A 61 2.90 -25.22 0.28
N GLY A 62 1.66 -24.76 0.15
CA GLY A 62 0.50 -25.31 0.83
C GLY A 62 -0.42 -26.06 -0.16
N SER A 63 -1.64 -26.37 0.26
CA SER A 63 -2.59 -27.17 -0.53
C SER A 63 -2.96 -26.50 -1.87
N ASN A 64 -3.19 -25.20 -1.88
CA ASN A 64 -3.67 -24.44 -3.04
C ASN A 64 -2.87 -23.15 -3.28
N PHE A 65 -1.70 -23.04 -2.69
CA PHE A 65 -0.86 -21.87 -2.89
C PHE A 65 0.63 -22.24 -2.96
N GLN A 66 1.40 -21.32 -3.54
CA GLN A 66 2.85 -21.39 -3.60
C GLN A 66 3.42 -19.99 -3.49
N VAL A 67 4.49 -19.83 -2.73
CA VAL A 67 5.28 -18.61 -2.68
C VAL A 67 6.76 -18.92 -2.94
N LEU A 68 7.44 -18.00 -3.59
CA LEU A 68 8.87 -18.08 -3.87
C LEU A 68 9.54 -16.78 -3.46
N PHE A 69 10.55 -16.87 -2.61
CA PHE A 69 11.38 -15.75 -2.19
C PHE A 69 12.80 -15.86 -2.74
N ASN A 70 13.41 -14.73 -3.07
CA ASN A 70 14.81 -14.63 -3.38
C ASN A 70 15.61 -14.35 -2.09
N LYS A 71 16.57 -15.23 -1.78
CA LYS A 71 17.41 -15.13 -0.57
C LYS A 71 18.49 -14.05 -0.67
N LEU A 72 18.83 -13.61 -1.89
CA LEU A 72 19.89 -12.64 -2.15
C LEU A 72 19.42 -11.18 -2.01
N ASN A 73 18.11 -10.94 -2.14
CA ASN A 73 17.55 -9.58 -2.05
C ASN A 73 16.26 -9.50 -1.21
N GLY A 74 15.81 -10.62 -0.64
CA GLY A 74 14.62 -10.68 0.22
C GLY A 74 13.26 -10.52 -0.50
N LYS A 75 13.25 -10.42 -1.83
CA LYS A 75 12.02 -10.18 -2.59
C LYS A 75 11.13 -11.40 -2.66
N LEU A 76 9.83 -11.17 -2.59
CA LEU A 76 8.80 -12.14 -2.95
C LEU A 76 8.72 -12.19 -4.50
N LEU A 77 9.19 -13.28 -5.10
CA LEU A 77 9.29 -13.41 -6.57
C LEU A 77 7.98 -13.89 -7.21
N SER A 78 7.23 -14.74 -6.50
CA SER A 78 6.01 -15.38 -7.00
C SER A 78 5.05 -15.63 -5.85
N LEU A 79 3.78 -15.40 -6.10
CA LEU A 79 2.66 -15.78 -5.23
C LEU A 79 1.57 -16.36 -6.11
N LYS A 80 1.33 -17.66 -5.97
CA LYS A 80 0.31 -18.36 -6.76
C LYS A 80 -0.79 -18.87 -5.85
N TYR A 81 -2.02 -18.64 -6.25
CA TYR A 81 -3.21 -19.30 -5.70
C TYR A 81 -3.87 -20.14 -6.80
N SER A 82 -4.12 -21.42 -6.51
CA SER A 82 -4.67 -22.40 -7.47
C SER A 82 -3.93 -22.38 -8.82
N GLY A 83 -2.59 -22.26 -8.77
CA GLY A 83 -1.71 -22.23 -9.94
C GLY A 83 -1.63 -20.88 -10.68
N LYS A 84 -2.47 -19.89 -10.35
CA LYS A 84 -2.51 -18.58 -11.01
C LYS A 84 -1.61 -17.58 -10.31
N GLU A 85 -0.69 -16.97 -11.06
CA GLU A 85 0.28 -15.98 -10.55
C GLU A 85 -0.38 -14.63 -10.17
N ARG A 86 0.05 -14.06 -9.06
CA ARG A 86 -0.40 -12.76 -8.55
C ARG A 86 0.67 -11.68 -8.61
N ILE A 87 1.89 -12.05 -8.95
CA ILE A 87 3.04 -11.15 -9.01
C ILE A 87 3.54 -11.05 -10.45
N TYR A 88 3.66 -9.85 -10.97
CA TYR A 88 4.23 -9.59 -12.28
C TYR A 88 5.73 -9.35 -12.18
N ASN A 89 6.50 -10.03 -13.03
CA ASN A 89 7.93 -9.80 -13.27
C ASN A 89 8.78 -9.65 -11.98
N ASN A 90 8.59 -10.56 -11.01
CA ASN A 90 9.29 -10.53 -9.71
C ASN A 90 9.06 -9.24 -8.90
N GLY A 91 8.00 -8.50 -9.18
CA GLY A 91 7.59 -7.27 -8.51
C GLY A 91 6.82 -7.51 -7.22
N GLY A 92 7.26 -8.46 -6.39
CA GLY A 92 6.68 -8.72 -5.08
C GLY A 92 6.99 -7.61 -4.08
N LEU A 93 6.53 -7.79 -2.84
CA LEU A 93 6.63 -6.77 -1.80
C LEU A 93 8.04 -6.21 -1.68
N MET A 94 8.20 -4.96 -2.09
CA MET A 94 9.46 -4.23 -2.07
C MET A 94 9.28 -2.91 -1.35
N LEU A 95 10.32 -2.45 -0.63
CA LEU A 95 10.30 -1.11 -0.04
C LEU A 95 9.98 -0.07 -1.12
N ASN A 96 8.94 0.72 -0.87
CA ASN A 96 8.58 1.91 -1.63
C ASN A 96 8.80 3.15 -0.76
N TRP A 97 9.78 3.97 -1.13
CA TRP A 97 10.21 5.16 -0.40
C TRP A 97 10.00 6.45 -1.19
N TYR A 98 9.71 6.34 -2.50
CA TYR A 98 9.59 7.46 -3.41
C TYR A 98 8.12 7.73 -3.77
N ARG A 99 7.77 9.00 -3.88
CA ARG A 99 6.52 9.46 -4.50
C ARG A 99 6.81 10.65 -5.42
N SER A 100 6.00 10.80 -6.47
CA SER A 100 6.11 11.89 -7.45
C SER A 100 5.03 12.93 -7.19
N VAL A 101 5.19 13.77 -6.17
CA VAL A 101 4.24 14.83 -5.84
C VAL A 101 4.81 16.19 -6.21
N GLY A 102 4.01 17.04 -6.87
CA GLY A 102 4.45 18.35 -7.35
C GLY A 102 5.03 19.24 -6.26
N ASN A 103 4.42 19.25 -5.09
CA ASN A 103 4.88 20.04 -3.94
C ASN A 103 6.24 19.58 -3.39
N ASP A 104 6.56 18.30 -3.51
CA ASP A 104 7.84 17.76 -3.04
C ASP A 104 9.02 18.24 -3.90
N LYS A 105 8.76 18.65 -5.14
CA LYS A 105 9.79 19.13 -6.08
C LYS A 105 10.59 20.31 -5.55
N TYR A 106 9.96 21.19 -4.79
CA TYR A 106 10.63 22.38 -4.24
C TYR A 106 11.61 22.07 -3.11
N THR A 107 11.68 20.83 -2.70
CA THR A 107 12.55 20.32 -1.64
C THR A 107 13.55 19.28 -2.15
N ASP A 108 14.00 19.42 -3.40
CA ASP A 108 14.99 18.56 -4.08
C ASP A 108 14.61 17.08 -4.19
N GLN A 109 13.32 16.76 -4.20
CA GLN A 109 12.92 15.39 -4.40
C GLN A 109 13.09 14.98 -5.86
N HIS A 110 14.06 14.09 -6.10
CA HIS A 110 14.26 13.36 -7.34
C HIS A 110 14.17 11.87 -7.07
N TYR A 111 13.86 11.11 -8.12
CA TYR A 111 14.07 9.67 -8.04
C TYR A 111 15.57 9.38 -8.19
N TYR A 112 16.11 8.66 -7.23
CA TYR A 112 17.47 8.15 -7.25
C TYR A 112 17.46 6.63 -7.32
N ASN A 113 18.51 6.06 -7.92
CA ASN A 113 18.72 4.62 -7.85
C ASN A 113 18.89 4.19 -6.40
N SER A 114 18.54 2.96 -6.12
CA SER A 114 18.76 2.39 -4.81
C SER A 114 19.17 0.93 -4.90
N ASN A 115 19.88 0.48 -3.90
CA ASN A 115 20.32 -0.92 -3.78
C ASN A 115 20.11 -1.40 -2.35
N ILE A 116 20.02 -2.72 -2.20
CA ILE A 116 19.87 -3.38 -0.90
C ILE A 116 21.25 -3.71 -0.36
N LYS A 117 21.50 -3.36 0.90
CA LYS A 117 22.71 -3.71 1.67
C LYS A 117 22.32 -4.41 2.97
N ASN A 118 23.29 -5.07 3.60
CA ASN A 118 23.16 -5.68 4.93
C ASN A 118 21.95 -6.62 5.04
N LEU A 119 21.69 -7.40 3.97
CA LEU A 119 20.56 -8.31 3.95
C LEU A 119 20.77 -9.49 4.92
N LEU A 120 19.83 -9.68 5.81
CA LEU A 120 19.66 -10.87 6.64
C LEU A 120 18.34 -11.53 6.27
N PHE A 121 18.40 -12.77 5.83
CA PHE A 121 17.25 -13.57 5.43
C PHE A 121 17.18 -14.80 6.30
N ASN A 122 16.23 -14.84 7.24
CA ASN A 122 16.06 -15.93 8.20
C ASN A 122 14.64 -16.47 8.12
N TYR A 123 14.50 -17.80 8.13
CA TYR A 123 13.20 -18.44 8.20
C TYR A 123 13.18 -19.59 9.19
N ARG A 124 12.02 -19.89 9.72
CA ARG A 124 11.78 -21.00 10.63
C ARG A 124 10.40 -21.60 10.35
N LEU A 125 10.37 -22.91 10.14
CA LEU A 125 9.15 -23.69 10.18
C LEU A 125 8.73 -23.85 11.64
N ASP A 126 7.45 -23.68 11.94
CA ASP A 126 6.92 -23.96 13.28
C ASP A 126 6.95 -25.46 13.60
N GLU A 127 6.82 -25.81 14.88
CA GLU A 127 6.92 -27.20 15.34
C GLU A 127 5.78 -28.08 14.80
N THR A 128 4.65 -27.49 14.45
CA THR A 128 3.50 -28.20 13.85
C THR A 128 3.58 -28.33 12.34
N GLY A 129 4.58 -27.72 11.71
CA GLY A 129 4.71 -27.69 10.25
C GLY A 129 3.67 -26.84 9.49
N LYS A 130 2.81 -26.11 10.21
CA LYS A 130 1.61 -25.46 9.63
C LYS A 130 1.83 -24.04 9.16
N PHE A 131 2.90 -23.38 9.58
CA PHE A 131 3.30 -22.08 9.11
C PHE A 131 4.82 -21.88 9.12
N VAL A 132 5.28 -20.98 8.29
CA VAL A 132 6.67 -20.50 8.25
C VAL A 132 6.72 -19.07 8.70
N THR A 133 7.61 -18.75 9.62
CA THR A 133 8.01 -17.37 9.90
C THR A 133 9.27 -17.06 9.09
N LEU A 134 9.20 -16.04 8.25
CA LEU A 134 10.33 -15.51 7.48
C LEU A 134 10.57 -14.07 7.90
N ILE A 135 11.83 -13.71 8.17
CA ILE A 135 12.25 -12.35 8.53
C ILE A 135 13.33 -11.89 7.55
N VAL A 136 13.05 -10.76 6.91
CA VAL A 136 13.98 -10.05 6.03
C VAL A 136 14.35 -8.73 6.71
N ASN A 137 15.61 -8.59 7.12
CA ASN A 137 16.15 -7.31 7.58
C ASN A 137 17.14 -6.81 6.54
N ALA A 138 17.05 -5.56 6.16
CA ALA A 138 17.97 -4.98 5.20
C ALA A 138 18.03 -3.45 5.34
N THR A 139 18.97 -2.86 4.62
CA THR A 139 19.06 -1.40 4.45
C THR A 139 18.97 -1.10 2.97
N VAL A 140 18.03 -0.25 2.58
CA VAL A 140 18.06 0.36 1.23
C VAL A 140 18.98 1.56 1.28
N ASN A 141 19.99 1.55 0.42
CA ASN A 141 20.88 2.69 0.19
C ASN A 141 20.40 3.43 -1.05
N VAL A 142 19.97 4.68 -0.87
CA VAL A 142 19.54 5.57 -1.95
C VAL A 142 20.74 6.38 -2.42
N ASP A 143 20.99 6.34 -3.72
CA ASP A 143 22.18 6.92 -4.36
C ASP A 143 21.97 8.41 -4.69
N ALA A 144 21.56 9.18 -3.68
CA ALA A 144 21.40 10.62 -3.73
C ALA A 144 22.77 11.32 -3.61
N PRO A 145 22.88 12.63 -3.91
CA PRO A 145 24.14 13.40 -3.73
C PRO A 145 24.73 13.27 -2.33
N LYS A 146 23.88 13.21 -1.30
CA LYS A 146 24.22 12.71 0.03
C LYS A 146 23.55 11.33 0.17
N PRO A 147 24.30 10.23 0.24
CA PRO A 147 23.72 8.89 0.36
C PRO A 147 22.79 8.78 1.56
N ILE A 148 21.64 8.16 1.34
CA ILE A 148 20.61 8.01 2.36
C ILE A 148 20.39 6.51 2.59
N GLU A 149 20.35 6.13 3.85
CA GLU A 149 20.07 4.77 4.27
C GLU A 149 18.65 4.66 4.87
N ILE A 150 17.92 3.62 4.47
CA ILE A 150 16.61 3.29 5.00
C ILE A 150 16.67 1.87 5.54
N PRO A 151 16.96 1.69 6.84
CA PRO A 151 16.82 0.40 7.48
C PRO A 151 15.36 -0.04 7.49
N TYR A 152 15.11 -1.31 7.16
CA TYR A 152 13.77 -1.88 7.22
C TYR A 152 13.80 -3.35 7.63
N SER A 153 12.67 -3.80 8.16
CA SER A 153 12.42 -5.19 8.48
C SER A 153 11.04 -5.59 7.95
N VAL A 154 10.95 -6.75 7.32
CA VAL A 154 9.67 -7.36 6.94
C VAL A 154 9.62 -8.77 7.50
N LYS A 155 8.61 -9.04 8.32
CA LYS A 155 8.31 -10.37 8.84
C LYS A 155 7.06 -10.90 8.14
N TYR A 156 7.16 -12.10 7.63
CA TYR A 156 6.05 -12.85 7.04
C TYR A 156 5.73 -14.03 7.93
N ILE A 157 4.44 -14.28 8.16
CA ILE A 157 3.94 -15.54 8.70
C ILE A 157 3.07 -16.16 7.61
N ILE A 158 3.55 -17.24 7.04
CA ILE A 158 2.95 -17.88 5.85
C ILE A 158 2.30 -19.18 6.30
N TYR A 159 0.98 -19.22 6.26
CA TYR A 159 0.18 -20.34 6.69
C TYR A 159 -0.12 -21.32 5.55
N GLU A 160 -0.37 -22.59 5.87
CA GLU A 160 -0.62 -23.66 4.91
C GLU A 160 -1.82 -23.41 3.99
N ASN A 161 -2.82 -22.69 4.46
CA ASN A 161 -3.99 -22.29 3.66
C ASN A 161 -3.75 -21.09 2.72
N GLY A 162 -2.53 -20.57 2.66
CA GLY A 162 -2.15 -19.46 1.80
C GLY A 162 -2.39 -18.07 2.39
N ILE A 163 -2.87 -17.95 3.62
CA ILE A 163 -2.89 -16.68 4.33
C ILE A 163 -1.45 -16.27 4.64
N ILE A 164 -1.12 -15.01 4.40
CA ILE A 164 0.20 -14.42 4.71
C ILE A 164 -0.01 -13.19 5.57
N ASP A 165 0.41 -13.25 6.83
CA ASP A 165 0.50 -12.08 7.69
C ASP A 165 1.85 -11.39 7.45
N VAL A 166 1.81 -10.08 7.24
CA VAL A 166 2.99 -9.23 6.99
C VAL A 166 3.08 -8.17 8.07
N GLU A 167 4.25 -8.08 8.71
CA GLU A 167 4.61 -7.01 9.63
C GLU A 167 5.84 -6.30 9.07
N ALA A 168 5.76 -5.01 8.81
CA ALA A 168 6.88 -4.24 8.29
C ALA A 168 7.20 -3.04 9.16
N SER A 169 8.48 -2.73 9.27
CA SER A 169 9.01 -1.60 10.04
C SER A 169 10.10 -0.89 9.24
N PHE A 170 10.11 0.42 9.30
CA PHE A 170 11.01 1.29 8.54
C PHE A 170 11.58 2.36 9.46
N MET A 171 12.82 2.78 9.18
CA MET A 171 13.47 3.88 9.88
C MET A 171 13.81 5.01 8.89
N LYS A 172 13.39 6.24 9.22
CA LYS A 172 13.84 7.45 8.53
C LYS A 172 14.77 8.22 9.45
N TYR A 173 15.99 8.51 8.99
CA TYR A 173 16.90 9.42 9.71
C TYR A 173 16.60 10.90 9.40
N ALA A 174 16.98 11.81 10.30
CA ALA A 174 16.69 13.23 10.17
C ALA A 174 17.26 13.87 8.88
N ASP A 175 18.41 13.38 8.43
CA ASP A 175 19.06 13.85 7.21
C ASP A 175 18.46 13.28 5.92
N ALA A 176 17.55 12.31 6.02
CA ALA A 176 16.83 11.69 4.89
C ALA A 176 15.63 12.54 4.44
N THR A 177 15.85 13.81 4.13
CA THR A 177 14.78 14.81 3.86
C THR A 177 13.93 14.48 2.64
N ILE A 178 14.48 13.73 1.67
CA ILE A 178 13.77 13.33 0.46
C ILE A 178 12.78 12.16 0.68
N ILE A 179 12.83 11.48 1.84
CA ILE A 179 11.95 10.36 2.13
C ILE A 179 10.60 10.88 2.60
N ARG A 180 9.58 10.73 1.75
CA ARG A 180 8.22 11.22 1.98
C ARG A 180 7.16 10.13 1.93
N ARG A 181 7.58 8.90 1.72
CA ARG A 181 6.78 7.69 1.71
C ARG A 181 7.56 6.56 2.33
N LEU A 182 6.92 5.72 3.11
CA LEU A 182 7.46 4.45 3.59
C LEU A 182 6.35 3.41 3.54
N GLY A 183 6.54 2.40 2.73
CA GLY A 183 5.59 1.32 2.52
C GLY A 183 6.17 0.19 1.70
N LEU A 184 5.32 -0.70 1.25
CA LEU A 184 5.66 -1.79 0.35
C LEU A 184 4.85 -1.66 -0.95
N GLN A 185 5.45 -2.06 -2.05
CA GLN A 185 4.79 -2.12 -3.36
C GLN A 185 4.73 -3.56 -3.85
N LEU A 186 3.60 -3.92 -4.43
CA LEU A 186 3.37 -5.17 -5.13
C LEU A 186 2.95 -4.86 -6.58
N VAL A 187 3.53 -5.54 -7.56
CA VAL A 187 3.12 -5.42 -8.96
C VAL A 187 2.31 -6.63 -9.35
N MET A 188 1.05 -6.41 -9.72
CA MET A 188 0.13 -7.46 -10.16
C MET A 188 0.13 -7.58 -11.68
N PRO A 189 -0.11 -8.78 -12.26
CA PRO A 189 -0.27 -8.95 -13.69
C PRO A 189 -1.42 -8.11 -14.26
N SER A 190 -1.45 -7.92 -15.57
CA SER A 190 -2.58 -7.28 -16.25
C SER A 190 -3.89 -8.04 -16.04
N GLY A 191 -5.02 -7.30 -16.10
CA GLY A 191 -6.36 -7.85 -15.96
C GLY A 191 -6.92 -7.84 -14.54
N TYR A 192 -6.17 -7.34 -13.55
CA TYR A 192 -6.66 -7.11 -12.19
C TYR A 192 -7.12 -5.66 -12.05
N GLU A 193 -8.28 -5.36 -12.63
CA GLU A 193 -8.76 -3.98 -12.82
C GLU A 193 -9.80 -3.53 -11.79
N ASN A 194 -10.43 -4.47 -11.06
CA ASN A 194 -11.49 -4.13 -10.13
C ASN A 194 -10.93 -3.91 -8.73
N VAL A 195 -11.11 -2.71 -8.22
CA VAL A 195 -10.67 -2.30 -6.87
C VAL A 195 -11.89 -2.09 -6.00
N GLN A 196 -11.97 -2.79 -4.88
CA GLN A 196 -12.97 -2.54 -3.86
C GLN A 196 -12.28 -2.35 -2.52
N TRP A 197 -12.70 -1.36 -1.73
CA TRP A 197 -12.10 -1.13 -0.42
C TRP A 197 -13.11 -0.68 0.64
N TYR A 198 -12.77 -0.95 1.88
CA TYR A 198 -13.39 -0.39 3.06
C TYR A 198 -12.37 0.51 3.76
N GLY A 199 -12.63 1.81 3.76
CA GLY A 199 -11.71 2.85 4.21
C GLY A 199 -12.20 4.23 3.81
N CYS A 200 -11.34 5.24 3.89
CA CYS A 200 -11.68 6.59 3.43
C CYS A 200 -11.86 6.65 1.92
N GLY A 201 -12.88 7.39 1.47
CA GLY A 201 -13.23 7.54 0.06
C GLY A 201 -14.45 8.43 -0.16
N PRO A 202 -15.01 8.46 -1.41
CA PRO A 202 -14.51 7.76 -2.60
C PRO A 202 -13.29 8.41 -3.25
N HIS A 203 -13.10 9.72 -3.08
CA HIS A 203 -12.06 10.52 -3.70
C HIS A 203 -10.68 10.30 -3.06
N GLU A 204 -9.65 10.73 -3.76
CA GLU A 204 -8.28 10.75 -3.28
C GLU A 204 -8.14 11.51 -1.97
N ASN A 205 -7.41 10.96 -1.03
CA ASN A 205 -7.17 11.59 0.25
C ASN A 205 -5.79 11.23 0.81
N TYR A 206 -5.21 12.15 1.60
CA TYR A 206 -3.92 12.02 2.26
C TYR A 206 -4.07 12.43 3.72
N ILE A 207 -3.09 12.11 4.56
CA ILE A 207 -3.13 12.33 6.01
C ILE A 207 -3.50 13.77 6.42
N ASP A 208 -3.12 14.77 5.64
CA ASP A 208 -3.41 16.19 5.88
C ASP A 208 -4.68 16.71 5.19
N ARG A 209 -5.38 15.88 4.42
CA ARG A 209 -6.66 16.20 3.75
C ARG A 209 -7.62 15.00 3.72
N VAL A 210 -7.71 14.31 4.83
CA VAL A 210 -8.55 13.11 4.99
C VAL A 210 -9.97 13.42 5.48
N GLN A 211 -10.22 14.61 6.02
CA GLN A 211 -11.48 14.95 6.67
C GLN A 211 -12.69 15.03 5.71
N SER A 212 -12.45 15.24 4.43
CA SER A 212 -13.50 15.24 3.41
C SER A 212 -13.89 13.83 2.96
N ALA A 213 -13.21 12.78 3.46
CA ALA A 213 -13.40 11.40 3.04
C ALA A 213 -13.98 10.58 4.19
N MET A 214 -15.20 10.08 4.01
CA MET A 214 -15.83 9.19 4.98
C MET A 214 -15.34 7.76 4.82
N ILE A 215 -15.35 7.02 5.93
CA ILE A 215 -15.12 5.57 5.91
C ILE A 215 -16.38 4.90 5.37
N GLY A 216 -16.21 4.11 4.32
CA GLY A 216 -17.28 3.39 3.65
C GLY A 216 -16.73 2.26 2.77
N CYS A 217 -17.64 1.49 2.17
CA CYS A 217 -17.29 0.52 1.13
C CYS A 217 -17.43 1.18 -0.23
N TYR A 218 -16.35 1.19 -0.98
CA TYR A 218 -16.26 1.82 -2.30
C TYR A 218 -15.71 0.83 -3.32
N ASN A 219 -16.01 1.08 -4.59
CA ASN A 219 -15.46 0.33 -5.71
C ASN A 219 -15.15 1.25 -6.89
N MET A 220 -14.05 0.97 -7.59
CA MET A 220 -13.58 1.65 -8.79
C MET A 220 -12.80 0.66 -9.65
N THR A 221 -12.54 1.05 -10.90
CA THR A 221 -11.48 0.41 -11.67
C THR A 221 -10.13 1.05 -11.34
N VAL A 222 -9.02 0.36 -11.69
CA VAL A 222 -7.67 0.95 -11.56
C VAL A 222 -7.56 2.25 -12.36
N ASP A 223 -8.22 2.33 -13.52
CA ASP A 223 -8.29 3.55 -14.31
C ASP A 223 -9.03 4.69 -13.59
N ASP A 224 -10.11 4.38 -12.89
CA ASP A 224 -10.88 5.38 -12.14
C ASP A 224 -10.11 5.91 -10.91
N MET A 225 -9.10 5.18 -10.41
CA MET A 225 -8.23 5.65 -9.33
C MET A 225 -7.41 6.89 -9.73
N VAL A 226 -7.29 7.18 -11.03
CA VAL A 226 -6.62 8.36 -11.63
C VAL A 226 -7.60 9.47 -11.97
N SER A 227 -8.77 9.52 -11.34
CA SER A 227 -9.83 10.49 -11.62
C SER A 227 -9.47 11.94 -11.25
N GLU A 228 -8.50 12.14 -10.37
CA GLU A 228 -8.01 13.46 -9.99
C GLU A 228 -7.02 13.98 -11.05
N HIS A 229 -7.55 14.63 -12.06
CA HIS A 229 -6.76 15.14 -13.20
C HIS A 229 -5.93 16.37 -12.81
N TYR A 230 -4.74 16.14 -12.30
CA TYR A 230 -3.78 17.20 -12.05
C TYR A 230 -3.14 17.67 -13.36
N VAL A 231 -3.03 18.99 -13.57
CA VAL A 231 -2.40 19.55 -14.79
C VAL A 231 -1.00 18.98 -15.02
N ARG A 232 -0.25 18.83 -13.93
CA ARG A 232 1.03 18.15 -13.92
C ARG A 232 0.85 16.69 -13.50
N SER A 233 1.46 15.78 -14.25
CA SER A 233 1.54 14.38 -13.85
C SER A 233 2.23 14.22 -12.48
N GLN A 234 1.61 13.47 -11.59
CA GLN A 234 2.12 13.20 -10.23
C GLN A 234 1.48 11.94 -9.64
N SER A 235 2.01 11.48 -8.50
CA SER A 235 1.38 10.41 -7.71
C SER A 235 -0.02 10.82 -7.31
N MET A 236 -0.96 9.90 -7.44
CA MET A 236 -2.39 10.11 -7.22
C MET A 236 -3.07 8.82 -6.78
N GLY A 237 -4.36 8.91 -6.48
CA GLY A 237 -5.19 7.76 -6.17
C GLY A 237 -5.03 7.21 -4.76
N ASN A 238 -4.33 7.91 -3.85
CA ASN A 238 -4.17 7.44 -2.47
C ASN A 238 -5.49 7.42 -1.70
N ARG A 239 -5.71 6.39 -0.88
CA ARG A 239 -6.83 6.23 0.05
C ARG A 239 -6.30 5.87 1.43
N GLU A 240 -6.72 6.62 2.44
CA GLU A 240 -6.28 6.50 3.84
C GLU A 240 -7.20 5.60 4.67
N LYS A 241 -6.72 5.17 5.83
CA LYS A 241 -7.46 4.45 6.87
C LYS A 241 -8.16 3.19 6.35
N ILE A 242 -7.45 2.41 5.53
CA ILE A 242 -7.98 1.19 4.92
C ILE A 242 -8.15 0.09 5.96
N ARG A 243 -9.33 -0.57 5.95
CA ARG A 243 -9.59 -1.80 6.68
C ARG A 243 -9.24 -3.00 5.82
N TRP A 244 -9.71 -2.98 4.59
CA TRP A 244 -9.34 -3.94 3.58
C TRP A 244 -9.45 -3.34 2.18
N VAL A 245 -8.70 -3.90 1.26
CA VAL A 245 -8.80 -3.65 -0.18
C VAL A 245 -8.71 -4.97 -0.91
N THR A 246 -9.51 -5.13 -1.96
CA THR A 246 -9.42 -6.24 -2.92
C THR A 246 -9.04 -5.70 -4.29
N ILE A 247 -8.18 -6.45 -4.98
CA ILE A 247 -7.82 -6.19 -6.37
C ILE A 247 -8.13 -7.48 -7.12
N THR A 248 -9.11 -7.44 -8.03
CA THR A 248 -9.63 -8.63 -8.70
C THR A 248 -9.70 -8.50 -10.21
N ASP A 249 -9.70 -9.64 -10.89
CA ASP A 249 -9.98 -9.71 -12.31
C ASP A 249 -11.51 -9.68 -12.58
N ALA A 250 -11.89 -9.73 -13.85
CA ALA A 250 -13.30 -9.73 -14.28
C ALA A 250 -14.12 -10.92 -13.76
N LYS A 251 -13.47 -11.97 -13.22
CA LYS A 251 -14.14 -13.14 -12.63
C LYS A 251 -14.23 -13.07 -11.11
N GLY A 252 -13.71 -11.98 -10.51
CA GLY A 252 -13.66 -11.80 -9.07
C GLY A 252 -12.48 -12.50 -8.37
N ASP A 253 -11.60 -13.17 -9.12
CA ASP A 253 -10.40 -13.81 -8.57
C ASP A 253 -9.29 -12.78 -8.37
N GLY A 254 -8.63 -12.76 -7.21
CA GLY A 254 -7.62 -11.76 -6.91
C GLY A 254 -7.01 -11.86 -5.54
N LEU A 255 -6.53 -10.73 -5.05
CA LEU A 255 -5.98 -10.56 -3.71
C LEU A 255 -6.87 -9.69 -2.85
N LYS A 256 -6.97 -10.06 -1.58
CA LYS A 256 -7.49 -9.22 -0.51
C LYS A 256 -6.37 -8.89 0.46
N ILE A 257 -6.24 -7.61 0.76
CA ILE A 257 -5.32 -7.08 1.76
C ILE A 257 -6.16 -6.56 2.91
N THR A 258 -6.02 -7.15 4.09
CA THR A 258 -6.72 -6.72 5.30
C THR A 258 -5.73 -6.07 6.25
N SER A 259 -5.90 -4.80 6.54
CA SER A 259 -5.02 -4.05 7.44
C SER A 259 -5.28 -4.43 8.90
N LYS A 260 -4.22 -4.59 9.67
CA LYS A 260 -4.29 -4.73 11.15
C LYS A 260 -4.19 -3.38 11.85
N ASP A 261 -3.49 -2.44 11.22
CA ASP A 261 -3.19 -1.11 11.76
C ASP A 261 -3.62 0.01 10.78
N ASN A 262 -2.84 1.07 10.71
CA ASN A 262 -2.99 2.11 9.70
C ASN A 262 -2.39 1.62 8.38
N LEU A 263 -3.17 1.70 7.33
CA LEU A 263 -2.77 1.38 5.97
C LEU A 263 -3.38 2.42 5.05
N SER A 264 -2.59 2.94 4.13
CA SER A 264 -3.08 3.61 2.95
C SER A 264 -2.68 2.82 1.70
N PHE A 265 -3.43 3.01 0.60
CA PHE A 265 -3.13 2.34 -0.66
C PHE A 265 -3.39 3.22 -1.86
N SER A 266 -2.74 2.88 -2.95
CA SER A 266 -3.12 3.28 -4.31
C SER A 266 -2.87 2.11 -5.28
N ALA A 267 -3.67 2.02 -6.34
CA ALA A 267 -3.52 1.03 -7.40
C ALA A 267 -3.52 1.75 -8.74
N LEU A 268 -2.41 1.69 -9.47
CA LEU A 268 -2.19 2.51 -10.68
C LEU A 268 -1.56 1.68 -11.79
N HIS A 269 -1.76 2.09 -13.04
CA HIS A 269 -1.03 1.59 -14.21
C HIS A 269 0.31 2.30 -14.47
N TYR A 270 0.81 3.03 -13.50
CA TYR A 270 2.00 3.88 -13.59
C TYR A 270 2.91 3.67 -12.40
N THR A 271 4.21 3.71 -12.62
CA THR A 271 5.16 3.89 -11.53
C THR A 271 5.28 5.37 -11.16
N ASP A 272 5.66 5.67 -9.93
CA ASP A 272 5.95 7.05 -9.53
C ASP A 272 7.08 7.68 -10.37
N GLN A 273 8.01 6.87 -10.89
CA GLN A 273 9.03 7.32 -11.83
C GLN A 273 8.47 7.75 -13.18
N ASP A 274 7.50 7.00 -13.70
CA ASP A 274 6.82 7.36 -14.95
C ASP A 274 6.04 8.66 -14.78
N LEU A 275 5.32 8.79 -13.66
CA LEU A 275 4.59 10.01 -13.30
C LEU A 275 5.52 11.22 -13.17
N TRP A 276 6.74 11.04 -12.65
CA TRP A 276 7.72 12.11 -12.55
C TRP A 276 8.25 12.60 -13.89
N LYS A 277 8.47 11.69 -14.84
CA LYS A 277 9.04 11.98 -16.16
C LYS A 277 8.06 12.69 -17.09
N VAL A 278 6.77 12.46 -16.93
CA VAL A 278 5.72 13.04 -17.78
C VAL A 278 5.33 14.41 -17.25
N ALA A 279 5.46 15.45 -18.06
CA ALA A 279 5.21 16.81 -17.63
C ALA A 279 3.72 17.13 -17.42
N HIS A 280 2.82 16.50 -18.18
CA HIS A 280 1.39 16.82 -18.20
C HIS A 280 0.53 15.55 -18.14
N ASP A 281 -0.53 15.60 -17.37
CA ASP A 281 -1.47 14.50 -17.15
C ASP A 281 -2.04 13.90 -18.45
N PHE A 282 -2.43 14.73 -19.41
CA PHE A 282 -3.01 14.27 -20.68
C PHE A 282 -2.10 13.34 -21.51
N LYS A 283 -0.80 13.29 -21.19
CA LYS A 283 0.17 12.38 -21.82
C LYS A 283 0.29 11.03 -21.12
N LEU A 284 -0.31 10.86 -19.95
CA LEU A 284 -0.21 9.61 -19.18
C LEU A 284 -0.71 8.40 -19.97
N LYS A 285 -1.76 8.56 -20.77
CA LYS A 285 -2.28 7.49 -21.62
C LYS A 285 -1.24 6.89 -22.59
N GLU A 286 -0.20 7.66 -22.95
CA GLU A 286 0.85 7.23 -23.88
C GLU A 286 1.85 6.26 -23.20
N ILE A 287 1.92 6.27 -21.86
CA ILE A 287 2.84 5.47 -21.06
C ILE A 287 2.12 4.49 -20.12
N LYS A 288 0.80 4.34 -20.27
CA LYS A 288 0.01 3.41 -19.48
C LYS A 288 0.54 1.99 -19.66
N LYS A 289 0.77 1.31 -18.53
CA LYS A 289 1.23 -0.07 -18.47
C LYS A 289 0.06 -1.03 -18.27
N PRO A 290 0.15 -2.27 -18.74
CA PRO A 290 -0.92 -3.24 -18.54
C PRO A 290 -0.96 -3.83 -17.11
N GLU A 291 0.17 -3.85 -16.41
CA GLU A 291 0.26 -4.31 -15.02
C GLU A 291 -0.22 -3.25 -14.03
N VAL A 292 -0.57 -3.70 -12.83
CA VAL A 292 -1.07 -2.85 -11.74
C VAL A 292 -0.02 -2.71 -10.65
N TYR A 293 0.36 -1.48 -10.34
CA TYR A 293 1.26 -1.11 -9.23
C TYR A 293 0.40 -0.84 -7.99
N LEU A 294 0.33 -1.82 -7.10
CA LEU A 294 -0.37 -1.73 -5.83
C LEU A 294 0.61 -1.23 -4.75
N ASN A 295 0.42 -0.01 -4.31
CA ASN A 295 1.15 0.56 -3.18
C ASN A 295 0.38 0.29 -1.89
N LEU A 296 1.08 -0.20 -0.88
CA LEU A 296 0.59 -0.47 0.46
C LEU A 296 1.48 0.31 1.43
N ASP A 297 1.01 1.48 1.84
CA ASP A 297 1.85 2.43 2.56
C ASP A 297 1.58 2.40 4.07
N CYS A 298 2.67 2.34 4.83
CA CYS A 298 2.67 2.53 6.28
C CYS A 298 2.37 3.99 6.62
N ILE A 299 3.04 4.90 5.91
CA ILE A 299 2.91 6.34 6.09
C ILE A 299 3.36 7.09 4.83
N GLN A 300 2.62 8.11 4.47
CA GLN A 300 3.06 9.16 3.57
C GLN A 300 3.07 10.49 4.31
N GLN A 301 4.04 11.34 4.00
CA GLN A 301 4.02 12.73 4.46
C GLN A 301 2.82 13.45 3.84
N GLY A 302 2.19 14.36 4.58
CA GLY A 302 1.16 15.24 4.05
C GLY A 302 1.62 15.99 2.80
N LEU A 303 0.69 16.45 1.99
CA LEU A 303 0.99 17.18 0.74
C LEU A 303 1.40 18.63 1.02
N GLY A 304 0.82 19.26 2.04
CA GLY A 304 1.05 20.67 2.36
C GLY A 304 0.63 21.61 1.24
N ASN A 305 1.08 22.85 1.32
CA ASN A 305 0.85 23.91 0.34
C ASN A 305 2.17 24.47 -0.21
N ALA A 306 3.27 23.73 -0.18
CA ALA A 306 4.61 24.22 -0.49
C ALA A 306 4.78 24.73 -1.92
N THR A 307 3.80 24.53 -2.83
CA THR A 307 3.80 25.11 -4.18
C THR A 307 3.65 26.64 -4.15
N CYS A 308 2.86 27.16 -3.21
CA CYS A 308 2.64 28.59 -2.98
C CYS A 308 2.31 28.92 -1.52
N GLY A 309 2.68 28.07 -0.59
CA GLY A 309 2.46 28.22 0.86
C GLY A 309 3.38 27.31 1.67
N ASP A 310 2.97 27.01 2.89
CA ASP A 310 3.81 26.30 3.85
C ASP A 310 3.94 24.81 3.56
N ILE A 311 5.03 24.23 4.05
CA ILE A 311 5.23 22.78 4.12
C ILE A 311 4.17 22.15 5.06
N PRO A 312 3.96 20.82 5.03
CA PRO A 312 3.04 20.15 5.94
C PRO A 312 3.37 20.45 7.42
N LEU A 313 2.32 20.53 8.24
CA LEU A 313 2.50 20.64 9.69
C LEU A 313 3.30 19.43 10.23
N PRO A 314 4.07 19.60 11.33
CA PRO A 314 4.90 18.53 11.89
C PRO A 314 4.15 17.22 12.17
N LYS A 315 2.88 17.27 12.55
CA LYS A 315 2.03 16.09 12.78
C LYS A 315 1.76 15.26 11.52
N TYR A 316 1.96 15.81 10.34
CA TYR A 316 1.79 15.16 9.03
C TYR A 316 3.12 14.81 8.37
N MET A 317 4.24 14.99 9.06
CA MET A 317 5.58 14.60 8.61
C MET A 317 5.85 13.14 8.98
N ILE A 318 6.71 12.47 8.22
CA ILE A 318 7.21 11.15 8.60
C ILE A 318 8.13 11.33 9.84
N PRO A 319 7.88 10.61 10.93
CA PRO A 319 8.72 10.68 12.12
C PRO A 319 10.17 10.34 11.82
N GLU A 320 11.08 11.08 12.44
CA GLU A 320 12.52 10.90 12.29
C GLU A 320 13.14 10.16 13.48
N ASN A 321 14.20 9.39 13.24
CA ASN A 321 14.99 8.67 14.23
C ASN A 321 14.18 7.73 15.15
N ARG A 322 13.00 7.34 14.69
CA ARG A 322 12.18 6.31 15.34
C ARG A 322 11.50 5.43 14.28
N PRO A 323 11.34 4.15 14.54
CA PRO A 323 10.68 3.27 13.59
C PRO A 323 9.20 3.64 13.42
N VAL A 324 8.71 3.50 12.19
CA VAL A 324 7.29 3.42 11.87
C VAL A 324 6.99 2.01 11.40
N SER A 325 5.86 1.46 11.79
CA SER A 325 5.49 0.08 11.47
C SER A 325 4.02 -0.04 11.18
N TYR A 326 3.69 -1.06 10.44
CA TYR A 326 2.31 -1.48 10.17
C TYR A 326 2.24 -2.98 9.95
N SER A 327 1.04 -3.51 9.97
CA SER A 327 0.80 -4.90 9.66
C SER A 327 -0.48 -5.11 8.87
N PHE A 328 -0.45 -6.11 7.99
CA PHE A 328 -1.59 -6.47 7.16
C PHE A 328 -1.56 -7.97 6.83
N ARG A 329 -2.67 -8.46 6.35
CA ARG A 329 -2.85 -9.84 5.87
C ARG A 329 -3.09 -9.83 4.39
N ILE A 330 -2.42 -10.73 3.67
CA ILE A 330 -2.68 -11.06 2.27
C ILE A 330 -3.41 -12.39 2.22
N GLU A 331 -4.50 -12.44 1.47
CA GLU A 331 -5.26 -13.66 1.22
C GLU A 331 -5.86 -13.64 -0.19
N ARG A 332 -6.24 -14.79 -0.70
CA ARG A 332 -7.02 -14.88 -1.93
C ARG A 332 -8.42 -14.32 -1.68
N VAL A 333 -9.00 -13.66 -2.68
CA VAL A 333 -10.45 -13.38 -2.70
C VAL A 333 -11.18 -14.70 -2.93
N GLU A 334 -12.15 -14.99 -2.07
CA GLU A 334 -13.03 -16.17 -2.18
C GLU A 334 -14.21 -15.92 -3.11
#